data_39254013b9ff23b722db72dde8cc0763
#
_entry.id   39254013b9ff23b722db72dde8cc0763
#
_cell.length_a   1.000
_cell.length_b   1.000
_cell.length_c   1.000
_cell.angle_alpha   90.00
_cell.angle_beta   90.00
_cell.angle_gamma   90.00
#
_symmetry.space_group_name_H-M   'P 1'
#
loop_
_entity.id
_entity.type
_entity.pdbx_description
1 polymer ?
#
loop_
_entity_poly.entity_id
_entity_poly.type
_entity_poly.pdbx_seq_one_letter_code
_entity_poly.pdbx_strand_id
1 'polypeptide(L)'
;MKENAIPALPADPAAWHFLSRTTFGPRPQDLERAKQVGITALLDEQLHPERIEDSAVEQRIAALPTLTMSPEELMEDFHAPKKGNKPAATQGPMERRQAAAPDPDGNGPQAGPEMSPGMEAGGPRRILMELGREQLWSAAYSQRQLQEVMVHFWMNHFNVYAAKGVDKWLLTSFEHDTIRPNALGNFGQLLTATAQSPAMLFYLDNWLSVAPKENAGLGPTQARRGLNENYGRELMELHTLGADGGYTQQDVRDVARCFTGWTIDRPRQGGGFIFRPRFHDYGEKVVLGRKIQGQGGMEDGMEVLQMLAAHPSTAHFISLKLCRHFIADDPPASIVDRAARTFSESQGDIRSVLKTILTSREFNSQAAFRAKVKSPFELVTSALRSLDAETDGGAPLLGMIMRMGQPLFLYQAPTGFPDRASNWINSGTLLARMNFSMVLAANRIRRTQLDLQSLTPSDDPHAVWDHLVGRTLGGQVSHETQSAVMKSLENLDSVGLGDPGAFPKTKLMAALLLGSPEFQRR
;
A
#
# COMPACT_ATOMS: atom_id res chain seq x y z
N MET A 1 -17.69 4.08 37.09
CA MET A 1 -17.79 5.04 36.01
C MET A 1 -18.74 4.47 34.96
N LYS A 2 -19.85 5.14 34.64
CA LYS A 2 -20.75 4.69 33.56
C LYS A 2 -19.94 4.75 32.26
N GLU A 3 -19.67 3.59 31.63
CA GLU A 3 -19.18 3.54 30.27
C GLU A 3 -20.12 4.35 29.40
N ASN A 4 -19.68 5.50 28.89
CA ASN A 4 -20.45 6.26 27.92
C ASN A 4 -20.68 5.34 26.72
N ALA A 5 -21.94 4.97 26.48
CA ALA A 5 -22.32 4.13 25.37
C ALA A 5 -21.86 4.79 24.06
N ILE A 6 -21.00 4.10 23.30
CA ILE A 6 -20.57 4.56 21.97
C ILE A 6 -21.80 4.47 21.05
N PRO A 7 -22.27 5.58 20.43
CA PRO A 7 -23.39 5.53 19.52
C PRO A 7 -23.09 4.65 18.31
N ALA A 8 -23.97 3.70 18.01
CA ALA A 8 -23.89 2.84 16.84
C ALA A 8 -24.36 3.55 15.57
N LEU A 9 -23.85 3.12 14.41
CA LEU A 9 -24.37 3.58 13.11
C LEU A 9 -25.73 2.95 12.81
N PRO A 10 -26.67 3.68 12.17
CA PRO A 10 -27.83 3.09 11.53
C PRO A 10 -27.45 2.07 10.45
N ALA A 11 -28.39 1.21 10.02
CA ALA A 11 -28.09 0.07 9.13
C ALA A 11 -27.46 0.46 7.77
N ASP A 12 -28.03 1.42 7.05
CA ASP A 12 -27.51 1.83 5.74
C ASP A 12 -26.13 2.49 5.81
N PRO A 13 -25.89 3.48 6.72
CA PRO A 13 -24.54 3.97 6.96
C PRO A 13 -23.54 2.91 7.42
N ALA A 14 -23.98 1.90 8.18
CA ALA A 14 -23.11 0.82 8.62
C ALA A 14 -22.62 -0.04 7.46
N ALA A 15 -23.47 -0.38 6.50
CA ALA A 15 -23.08 -1.12 5.29
C ALA A 15 -22.09 -0.32 4.42
N TRP A 16 -22.37 0.98 4.21
CA TRP A 16 -21.46 1.87 3.50
C TRP A 16 -20.11 1.99 4.21
N HIS A 17 -20.12 2.21 5.53
CA HIS A 17 -18.92 2.31 6.34
C HIS A 17 -18.08 1.04 6.26
N PHE A 18 -18.70 -0.13 6.45
CA PHE A 18 -18.04 -1.42 6.36
C PHE A 18 -17.34 -1.58 5.00
N LEU A 19 -18.06 -1.39 3.90
CA LEU A 19 -17.50 -1.50 2.55
C LEU A 19 -16.41 -0.46 2.28
N SER A 20 -16.58 0.78 2.75
CA SER A 20 -15.56 1.83 2.59
C SER A 20 -14.26 1.52 3.30
N ARG A 21 -14.28 0.67 4.34
CA ARG A 21 -13.11 0.28 5.13
C ARG A 21 -12.48 -1.02 4.69
N THR A 22 -13.31 -1.96 4.22
CA THR A 22 -12.86 -3.32 3.86
C THR A 22 -12.64 -3.50 2.36
N THR A 23 -12.90 -2.46 1.57
CA THR A 23 -12.66 -2.41 0.13
C THR A 23 -11.93 -1.12 -0.24
N PHE A 24 -11.48 -1.00 -1.47
CA PHE A 24 -10.97 0.27 -2.02
C PHE A 24 -12.09 1.24 -2.43
N GLY A 25 -13.26 1.13 -1.84
CA GLY A 25 -14.46 1.93 -2.07
C GLY A 25 -15.59 1.05 -2.61
N PRO A 26 -16.82 1.22 -2.08
CA PRO A 26 -17.96 0.42 -2.50
C PRO A 26 -18.35 0.71 -3.95
N ARG A 27 -18.73 -0.34 -4.69
CA ARG A 27 -19.49 -0.27 -5.93
C ARG A 27 -20.98 -0.34 -5.61
N PRO A 28 -21.86 0.13 -6.49
CA PRO A 28 -23.32 -0.04 -6.30
C PRO A 28 -23.74 -1.48 -6.00
N GLN A 29 -23.19 -2.44 -6.74
CA GLN A 29 -23.45 -3.86 -6.54
C GLN A 29 -22.98 -4.42 -5.20
N ASP A 30 -21.89 -3.87 -4.63
CA ASP A 30 -21.39 -4.28 -3.31
C ASP A 30 -22.38 -3.89 -2.21
N LEU A 31 -23.00 -2.70 -2.34
CA LEU A 31 -24.04 -2.22 -1.42
C LEU A 31 -25.30 -3.08 -1.49
N GLU A 32 -25.76 -3.40 -2.70
CA GLU A 32 -26.92 -4.27 -2.89
C GLU A 32 -26.65 -5.67 -2.32
N ARG A 33 -25.45 -6.22 -2.55
CA ARG A 33 -25.03 -7.48 -1.94
C ARG A 33 -25.01 -7.41 -0.42
N ALA A 34 -24.44 -6.35 0.15
CA ALA A 34 -24.40 -6.15 1.61
C ALA A 34 -25.81 -6.10 2.23
N LYS A 35 -26.79 -5.51 1.54
CA LYS A 35 -28.19 -5.52 1.96
C LYS A 35 -28.83 -6.90 1.89
N GLN A 36 -28.50 -7.69 0.86
CA GLN A 36 -29.06 -9.03 0.63
C GLN A 36 -28.53 -10.07 1.61
N VAL A 37 -27.21 -10.15 1.80
CA VAL A 37 -26.56 -11.20 2.61
C VAL A 37 -26.23 -10.76 4.03
N GLY A 38 -26.19 -9.46 4.28
CA GLY A 38 -25.78 -8.86 5.56
C GLY A 38 -24.27 -8.75 5.73
N ILE A 39 -23.86 -7.75 6.54
CA ILE A 39 -22.43 -7.41 6.76
C ILE A 39 -21.64 -8.60 7.34
N THR A 40 -22.24 -9.38 8.25
CA THR A 40 -21.56 -10.50 8.91
C THR A 40 -21.20 -11.61 7.91
N ALA A 41 -22.13 -11.97 7.03
CA ALA A 41 -21.88 -12.99 6.00
C ALA A 41 -20.85 -12.49 4.97
N LEU A 42 -20.94 -11.22 4.57
CA LEU A 42 -19.97 -10.61 3.67
C LEU A 42 -18.57 -10.55 4.27
N LEU A 43 -18.45 -10.23 5.57
CA LEU A 43 -17.16 -10.28 6.27
C LEU A 43 -16.59 -11.70 6.28
N ASP A 44 -17.40 -12.71 6.61
CA ASP A 44 -16.93 -14.10 6.62
C ASP A 44 -16.44 -14.55 5.24
N GLU A 45 -17.15 -14.18 4.19
CA GLU A 45 -16.72 -14.44 2.82
C GLU A 45 -15.38 -13.75 2.49
N GLN A 46 -15.24 -12.45 2.81
CA GLN A 46 -14.02 -11.69 2.51
C GLN A 46 -12.81 -12.14 3.36
N LEU A 47 -13.02 -12.73 4.52
CA LEU A 47 -11.95 -13.36 5.30
C LEU A 47 -11.48 -14.69 4.69
N HIS A 48 -12.21 -15.25 3.71
CA HIS A 48 -11.90 -16.50 3.03
C HIS A 48 -11.79 -16.29 1.51
N PRO A 49 -10.82 -15.50 1.03
CA PRO A 49 -10.70 -15.13 -0.39
C PRO A 49 -10.54 -16.35 -1.32
N GLU A 50 -10.06 -17.47 -0.80
CA GLU A 50 -9.94 -18.74 -1.52
C GLU A 50 -11.30 -19.30 -2.02
N ARG A 51 -12.41 -18.79 -1.48
CA ARG A 51 -13.79 -19.16 -1.89
C ARG A 51 -14.42 -18.19 -2.87
N ILE A 52 -13.73 -17.09 -3.19
CA ILE A 52 -14.25 -16.02 -4.04
C ILE A 52 -13.67 -16.18 -5.44
N GLU A 53 -14.56 -16.25 -6.43
CA GLU A 53 -14.19 -16.27 -7.85
C GLU A 53 -13.64 -14.90 -8.29
N ASP A 54 -12.48 -14.88 -8.95
CA ASP A 54 -11.79 -13.65 -9.35
C ASP A 54 -11.09 -13.74 -10.71
N SER A 55 -11.45 -14.76 -11.51
CA SER A 55 -10.81 -15.08 -12.80
C SER A 55 -10.78 -13.90 -13.79
N ALA A 56 -11.76 -13.00 -13.72
CA ALA A 56 -11.80 -11.84 -14.61
C ALA A 56 -10.62 -10.89 -14.42
N VAL A 57 -10.21 -10.62 -13.18
CA VAL A 57 -9.03 -9.81 -12.90
C VAL A 57 -7.74 -10.62 -13.07
N GLU A 58 -7.74 -11.89 -12.70
CA GLU A 58 -6.61 -12.80 -12.89
C GLU A 58 -6.22 -12.89 -14.38
N GLN A 59 -7.18 -12.97 -15.31
CA GLN A 59 -6.92 -12.94 -16.75
C GLN A 59 -6.34 -11.61 -17.24
N ARG A 60 -6.78 -10.47 -16.68
CA ARG A 60 -6.19 -9.17 -17.01
C ARG A 60 -4.74 -9.10 -16.55
N ILE A 61 -4.45 -9.58 -15.35
CA ILE A 61 -3.10 -9.59 -14.75
C ILE A 61 -2.18 -10.52 -15.53
N ALA A 62 -2.64 -11.70 -15.92
CA ALA A 62 -1.89 -12.66 -16.72
C ALA A 62 -1.44 -12.12 -18.10
N ALA A 63 -2.07 -11.04 -18.59
CA ALA A 63 -1.65 -10.35 -19.80
C ALA A 63 -0.43 -9.41 -19.60
N LEU A 64 0.10 -9.28 -18.36
CA LEU A 64 1.25 -8.45 -18.03
C LEU A 64 2.53 -9.32 -17.96
N PRO A 65 3.41 -9.29 -18.98
CA PRO A 65 4.49 -10.27 -19.12
C PRO A 65 5.48 -10.29 -17.96
N THR A 66 5.80 -9.11 -17.37
CA THR A 66 6.82 -9.07 -16.32
C THR A 66 6.35 -9.67 -14.99
N LEU A 67 5.05 -9.89 -14.82
CA LEU A 67 4.48 -10.47 -13.60
C LEU A 67 4.59 -11.99 -13.54
N THR A 68 4.79 -12.64 -14.69
CA THR A 68 4.98 -14.11 -14.79
C THR A 68 6.44 -14.52 -14.85
N MET A 69 7.37 -13.55 -14.90
CA MET A 69 8.81 -13.78 -15.00
C MET A 69 9.43 -13.93 -13.61
N SER A 70 10.38 -14.86 -13.49
CA SER A 70 11.23 -14.95 -12.30
C SER A 70 12.16 -13.73 -12.17
N PRO A 71 12.69 -13.45 -10.97
CA PRO A 71 13.69 -12.39 -10.80
C PRO A 71 14.92 -12.56 -11.70
N GLU A 72 15.36 -13.80 -11.97
CA GLU A 72 16.45 -14.11 -12.89
C GLU A 72 16.12 -13.65 -14.31
N GLU A 73 14.97 -14.05 -14.84
CA GLU A 73 14.49 -13.66 -16.17
C GLU A 73 14.33 -12.14 -16.29
N LEU A 74 13.74 -11.50 -15.26
CA LEU A 74 13.62 -10.04 -15.21
C LEU A 74 14.98 -9.34 -15.27
N MET A 75 15.99 -9.88 -14.57
CA MET A 75 17.34 -9.31 -14.60
C MET A 75 18.04 -9.55 -15.95
N GLU A 76 17.84 -10.69 -16.59
CA GLU A 76 18.42 -10.99 -17.90
C GLU A 76 17.82 -10.09 -18.99
N ASP A 77 16.50 -9.97 -19.04
CA ASP A 77 15.79 -9.27 -20.12
C ASP A 77 15.82 -7.75 -19.97
N PHE A 78 15.81 -7.25 -18.73
CA PHE A 78 15.71 -5.82 -18.44
C PHE A 78 16.99 -5.22 -17.83
N HIS A 79 18.10 -5.95 -17.79
CA HIS A 79 19.41 -5.36 -17.51
C HIS A 79 19.77 -4.37 -18.64
N ALA A 80 20.51 -3.30 -18.30
CA ALA A 80 20.90 -2.25 -19.24
C ALA A 80 21.48 -2.83 -20.56
N PRO A 81 21.23 -2.18 -21.71
CA PRO A 81 21.57 -2.73 -23.02
C PRO A 81 23.02 -3.16 -23.05
N LYS A 82 23.27 -4.41 -23.50
CA LYS A 82 24.59 -4.88 -23.90
C LYS A 82 25.19 -3.79 -24.80
N LYS A 83 26.38 -3.28 -24.45
CA LYS A 83 27.13 -2.32 -25.26
C LYS A 83 27.34 -2.90 -26.68
N GLY A 84 26.43 -2.62 -27.57
CA GLY A 84 26.45 -3.05 -28.95
C GLY A 84 25.47 -2.24 -29.77
N ASN A 85 25.96 -1.26 -30.52
CA ASN A 85 25.34 -0.29 -31.38
C ASN A 85 24.88 1.03 -30.69
N LYS A 86 25.83 1.93 -30.52
CA LYS A 86 25.53 3.37 -30.50
C LYS A 86 25.15 3.79 -31.92
N PRO A 87 23.95 4.38 -32.17
CA PRO A 87 23.79 5.25 -33.34
C PRO A 87 24.74 6.43 -33.15
N ALA A 88 25.46 6.81 -34.21
CA ALA A 88 26.35 7.96 -34.21
C ALA A 88 25.57 9.22 -33.80
N ALA A 89 25.87 9.77 -32.65
CA ALA A 89 25.30 11.02 -32.19
C ALA A 89 25.97 12.17 -32.96
N THR A 90 25.18 12.86 -33.75
CA THR A 90 25.51 14.20 -34.28
C THR A 90 25.66 15.14 -33.10
N GLN A 91 26.89 15.58 -32.85
CA GLN A 91 27.20 16.60 -31.82
C GLN A 91 26.74 17.97 -32.27
N GLY A 92 25.69 18.51 -31.64
CA GLY A 92 25.41 19.92 -31.59
C GLY A 92 25.91 20.52 -30.27
N PRO A 93 26.29 21.84 -30.22
CA PRO A 93 26.94 22.42 -29.04
C PRO A 93 26.01 22.50 -27.83
N MET A 94 26.47 21.96 -26.68
CA MET A 94 25.80 22.13 -25.39
C MET A 94 26.06 23.52 -24.83
N GLU A 95 25.01 24.34 -24.75
CA GLU A 95 25.01 25.49 -23.84
C GLU A 95 24.94 25.01 -22.37
N ARG A 96 25.95 25.41 -21.62
CA ARG A 96 26.02 25.21 -20.16
C ARG A 96 24.94 26.07 -19.48
N ARG A 97 23.85 25.46 -19.03
CA ARG A 97 23.00 26.06 -17.99
C ARG A 97 23.69 25.89 -16.63
N GLN A 98 24.02 27.01 -16.01
CA GLN A 98 24.56 27.08 -14.63
C GLN A 98 23.51 26.54 -13.66
N ALA A 99 23.94 25.62 -12.79
CA ALA A 99 23.15 25.13 -11.68
C ALA A 99 22.99 26.25 -10.63
N ALA A 100 21.76 26.54 -10.24
CA ALA A 100 21.45 27.41 -9.12
C ALA A 100 21.87 26.70 -7.80
N ALA A 101 22.39 27.49 -6.85
CA ALA A 101 22.83 27.02 -5.54
C ALA A 101 21.64 26.49 -4.70
N PRO A 102 21.88 25.51 -3.79
CA PRO A 102 20.82 24.96 -2.96
C PRO A 102 20.36 25.97 -1.90
N ASP A 103 19.05 26.04 -1.70
CA ASP A 103 18.35 26.81 -0.67
C ASP A 103 18.62 26.19 0.72
N PRO A 104 19.00 26.99 1.76
CA PRO A 104 19.40 26.45 3.05
C PRO A 104 18.26 25.96 3.97
N ASP A 105 17.00 26.15 3.61
CA ASP A 105 15.83 25.80 4.46
C ASP A 105 15.01 24.60 3.97
N GLY A 106 15.63 23.48 3.69
CA GLY A 106 15.15 22.19 3.20
C GLY A 106 13.72 21.70 3.50
N ASN A 107 12.67 22.49 3.22
CA ASN A 107 11.27 22.14 3.49
C ASN A 107 10.34 22.37 2.29
N GLY A 108 10.78 22.04 1.08
CA GLY A 108 9.93 22.00 -0.13
C GLY A 108 9.83 20.58 -0.67
N PRO A 109 8.64 20.14 -1.19
CA PRO A 109 8.52 18.85 -1.84
C PRO A 109 9.41 18.84 -3.09
N GLN A 110 10.42 17.96 -3.11
CA GLN A 110 11.22 17.73 -4.30
C GLN A 110 10.30 17.24 -5.41
N ALA A 111 10.15 18.05 -6.46
CA ALA A 111 9.48 17.64 -7.68
C ALA A 111 10.23 16.44 -8.27
N GLY A 112 9.59 15.26 -8.19
CA GLY A 112 10.09 14.05 -8.83
C GLY A 112 10.19 14.23 -10.35
N PRO A 113 11.02 13.44 -11.04
CA PRO A 113 11.25 13.58 -12.48
C PRO A 113 9.94 13.42 -13.26
N GLU A 114 9.64 14.38 -14.13
CA GLU A 114 8.49 14.33 -15.05
C GLU A 114 8.56 13.06 -15.91
N MET A 115 7.52 12.24 -15.86
CA MET A 115 7.39 11.06 -16.72
C MET A 115 6.98 11.48 -18.13
N SER A 116 7.91 11.43 -19.07
CA SER A 116 7.65 11.72 -20.49
C SER A 116 6.77 10.64 -21.14
N PRO A 117 5.85 11.01 -22.07
CA PRO A 117 4.87 10.09 -22.69
C PRO A 117 5.41 8.95 -23.56
N GLY A 118 6.72 8.82 -23.75
CA GLY A 118 7.36 7.79 -24.59
C GLY A 118 7.98 6.62 -23.79
N MET A 119 7.75 6.49 -22.50
CA MET A 119 8.48 5.56 -21.62
C MET A 119 7.86 4.16 -21.44
N GLU A 120 6.80 3.82 -22.14
CA GLU A 120 6.10 2.52 -21.98
C GLU A 120 6.86 1.31 -22.56
N ALA A 121 7.94 1.52 -23.32
CA ALA A 121 8.42 0.49 -24.25
C ALA A 121 9.72 -0.23 -23.87
N GLY A 122 10.36 0.02 -22.72
CA GLY A 122 11.60 -0.72 -22.45
C GLY A 122 12.29 -0.44 -21.11
N GLY A 123 13.00 -1.45 -20.62
CA GLY A 123 13.85 -1.36 -19.45
C GLY A 123 13.16 -1.59 -18.09
N PRO A 124 13.91 -1.49 -16.98
CA PRO A 124 13.44 -1.86 -15.64
C PRO A 124 12.19 -1.09 -15.13
N ARG A 125 11.87 0.05 -15.74
CA ARG A 125 10.66 0.84 -15.42
C ARG A 125 9.38 0.09 -15.78
N ARG A 126 9.40 -0.75 -16.81
CA ARG A 126 8.26 -1.57 -17.22
C ARG A 126 7.80 -2.48 -16.09
N ILE A 127 8.72 -3.08 -15.36
CA ILE A 127 8.43 -3.99 -14.23
C ILE A 127 7.57 -3.25 -13.19
N LEU A 128 8.03 -2.08 -12.72
CA LEU A 128 7.29 -1.29 -11.73
C LEU A 128 5.97 -0.73 -12.28
N MET A 129 5.92 -0.46 -13.58
CA MET A 129 4.67 -0.03 -14.25
C MET A 129 3.65 -1.16 -14.32
N GLU A 130 4.06 -2.38 -14.65
CA GLU A 130 3.17 -3.54 -14.72
C GLU A 130 2.74 -3.96 -13.30
N LEU A 131 3.64 -3.95 -12.32
CA LEU A 131 3.30 -4.21 -10.92
C LEU A 131 2.33 -3.14 -10.35
N GLY A 132 2.55 -1.85 -10.65
CA GLY A 132 1.62 -0.79 -10.26
C GLY A 132 0.25 -0.89 -10.95
N ARG A 133 0.23 -1.34 -12.21
CA ARG A 133 -1.01 -1.63 -12.96
C ARG A 133 -1.77 -2.80 -12.34
N GLU A 134 -1.08 -3.86 -11.96
CA GLU A 134 -1.66 -4.99 -11.24
C GLU A 134 -2.32 -4.53 -9.95
N GLN A 135 -1.60 -3.79 -9.08
CA GLN A 135 -2.17 -3.29 -7.83
C GLN A 135 -3.43 -2.44 -8.08
N LEU A 136 -3.40 -1.60 -9.13
CA LEU A 136 -4.54 -0.75 -9.46
C LEU A 136 -5.72 -1.57 -9.99
N TRP A 137 -5.49 -2.59 -10.82
CA TRP A 137 -6.54 -3.48 -11.30
C TRP A 137 -7.10 -4.36 -10.19
N SER A 138 -6.28 -4.93 -9.35
CA SER A 138 -6.71 -5.72 -8.18
C SER A 138 -7.56 -4.87 -7.23
N ALA A 139 -7.12 -3.66 -6.91
CA ALA A 139 -7.89 -2.74 -6.07
C ALA A 139 -9.21 -2.30 -6.74
N ALA A 140 -9.24 -2.09 -8.06
CA ALA A 140 -10.42 -1.62 -8.76
C ALA A 140 -11.42 -2.76 -9.08
N TYR A 141 -10.95 -3.93 -9.48
CA TYR A 141 -11.80 -4.95 -10.11
C TYR A 141 -11.92 -6.26 -9.35
N SER A 142 -10.96 -6.62 -8.48
CA SER A 142 -11.04 -7.86 -7.69
C SER A 142 -12.30 -7.93 -6.83
N GLN A 143 -12.85 -9.13 -6.70
CA GLN A 143 -13.92 -9.43 -5.75
C GLN A 143 -13.37 -9.76 -4.35
N ARG A 144 -12.07 -10.09 -4.24
CA ARG A 144 -11.34 -10.41 -3.00
C ARG A 144 -10.83 -9.13 -2.31
N GLN A 145 -11.70 -8.14 -2.13
CA GLN A 145 -11.33 -6.79 -1.76
C GLN A 145 -10.58 -6.68 -0.44
N LEU A 146 -11.00 -7.41 0.60
CA LEU A 146 -10.29 -7.37 1.89
C LEU A 146 -8.87 -7.94 1.78
N GLN A 147 -8.66 -8.96 0.95
CA GLN A 147 -7.32 -9.47 0.65
C GLN A 147 -6.46 -8.39 -0.02
N GLU A 148 -6.99 -7.67 -1.00
CA GLU A 148 -6.25 -6.60 -1.68
C GLU A 148 -5.92 -5.44 -0.74
N VAL A 149 -6.83 -5.04 0.14
CA VAL A 149 -6.58 -4.06 1.20
C VAL A 149 -5.44 -4.53 2.11
N MET A 150 -5.44 -5.81 2.50
CA MET A 150 -4.40 -6.37 3.37
C MET A 150 -3.05 -6.55 2.65
N VAL A 151 -3.04 -6.91 1.37
CA VAL A 151 -1.81 -6.92 0.55
C VAL A 151 -1.20 -5.52 0.53
N HIS A 152 -1.99 -4.49 0.24
CA HIS A 152 -1.52 -3.11 0.23
C HIS A 152 -1.03 -2.64 1.62
N PHE A 153 -1.72 -3.04 2.69
CA PHE A 153 -1.30 -2.78 4.08
C PHE A 153 0.05 -3.42 4.41
N TRP A 154 0.25 -4.70 4.07
CA TRP A 154 1.49 -5.42 4.37
C TRP A 154 2.64 -5.00 3.47
N MET A 155 2.39 -4.68 2.19
CA MET A 155 3.40 -4.08 1.30
C MET A 155 3.91 -2.74 1.85
N ASN A 156 3.07 -2.00 2.56
CA ASN A 156 3.47 -0.77 3.23
C ASN A 156 4.16 -1.02 4.58
N HIS A 157 3.71 -2.03 5.35
CA HIS A 157 4.31 -2.39 6.64
C HIS A 157 5.72 -2.97 6.48
N PHE A 158 5.92 -3.85 5.52
CA PHE A 158 7.20 -4.43 5.12
C PHE A 158 7.76 -3.71 3.89
N ASN A 159 7.79 -2.38 3.95
CA ASN A 159 8.17 -1.57 2.80
C ASN A 159 9.55 -1.92 2.24
N VAL A 160 9.62 -2.05 0.92
CA VAL A 160 10.87 -2.22 0.15
C VAL A 160 10.96 -1.11 -0.90
N TYR A 161 12.10 -0.42 -0.94
CA TYR A 161 12.33 0.69 -1.86
C TYR A 161 12.86 0.23 -3.20
N ALA A 162 12.05 0.29 -4.23
CA ALA A 162 12.35 -0.19 -5.58
C ALA A 162 13.62 0.40 -6.22
N ALA A 163 14.02 1.63 -5.85
CA ALA A 163 15.19 2.26 -6.44
C ALA A 163 16.51 1.85 -5.75
N LYS A 164 16.48 1.03 -4.68
CA LYS A 164 17.70 0.49 -4.07
C LYS A 164 18.22 -0.70 -4.89
N GLY A 165 19.29 -0.48 -5.64
CA GLY A 165 20.03 -1.53 -6.34
C GLY A 165 19.16 -2.45 -7.20
N VAL A 166 19.04 -3.72 -6.77
CA VAL A 166 18.32 -4.76 -7.51
C VAL A 166 16.84 -4.93 -7.08
N ASP A 167 16.35 -4.21 -6.10
CA ASP A 167 15.00 -4.43 -5.53
C ASP A 167 13.87 -4.30 -6.56
N LYS A 168 14.02 -3.43 -7.56
CA LYS A 168 13.02 -3.30 -8.64
C LYS A 168 12.73 -4.58 -9.42
N TRP A 169 13.66 -5.54 -9.45
CA TRP A 169 13.48 -6.86 -10.08
C TRP A 169 12.97 -7.92 -9.08
N LEU A 170 13.03 -7.62 -7.77
CA LEU A 170 12.63 -8.54 -6.71
C LEU A 170 11.22 -8.25 -6.17
N LEU A 171 10.66 -7.05 -6.45
CA LEU A 171 9.39 -6.62 -5.87
C LEU A 171 8.19 -7.43 -6.34
N THR A 172 8.17 -7.90 -7.60
CA THR A 172 7.07 -8.74 -8.10
C THR A 172 6.99 -10.03 -7.29
N SER A 173 8.11 -10.76 -7.14
CA SER A 173 8.13 -11.97 -6.32
C SER A 173 7.90 -11.67 -4.82
N PHE A 174 8.32 -10.50 -4.33
CA PHE A 174 8.02 -10.07 -2.96
C PHE A 174 6.52 -9.92 -2.72
N GLU A 175 5.78 -9.29 -3.64
CA GLU A 175 4.33 -9.21 -3.53
C GLU A 175 3.66 -10.57 -3.71
N HIS A 176 3.98 -11.30 -4.80
CA HIS A 176 3.27 -12.51 -5.21
C HIS A 176 3.56 -13.71 -4.31
N ASP A 177 4.85 -13.92 -3.98
CA ASP A 177 5.28 -15.14 -3.30
C ASP A 177 5.43 -14.96 -1.79
N THR A 178 5.59 -13.70 -1.32
CA THR A 178 5.83 -13.41 0.10
C THR A 178 4.62 -12.77 0.77
N ILE A 179 4.11 -11.66 0.24
CA ILE A 179 3.06 -10.88 0.92
C ILE A 179 1.66 -11.44 0.65
N ARG A 180 1.28 -11.58 -0.60
CA ARG A 180 -0.08 -11.96 -1.01
C ARG A 180 -0.56 -13.29 -0.42
N PRO A 181 0.21 -14.39 -0.44
CA PRO A 181 -0.21 -15.66 0.13
C PRO A 181 -0.43 -15.63 1.66
N ASN A 182 0.25 -14.71 2.33
CA ASN A 182 0.23 -14.59 3.80
C ASN A 182 -0.64 -13.43 4.30
N ALA A 183 -1.24 -12.62 3.42
CA ALA A 183 -1.90 -11.36 3.78
C ALA A 183 -3.06 -11.52 4.78
N LEU A 184 -3.77 -12.65 4.74
CA LEU A 184 -4.85 -13.04 5.67
C LEU A 184 -4.49 -14.32 6.45
N GLY A 185 -3.22 -14.71 6.48
CA GLY A 185 -2.73 -15.90 7.15
C GLY A 185 -2.29 -15.68 8.60
N ASN A 186 -1.16 -16.29 8.96
CA ASN A 186 -0.53 -16.14 10.27
C ASN A 186 0.62 -15.13 10.21
N PHE A 187 0.66 -14.19 11.17
CA PHE A 187 1.69 -13.14 11.22
C PHE A 187 3.11 -13.70 11.34
N GLY A 188 3.33 -14.77 12.12
CA GLY A 188 4.65 -15.40 12.25
C GLY A 188 5.13 -16.02 10.94
N GLN A 189 4.22 -16.59 10.14
CA GLN A 189 4.53 -17.10 8.79
C GLN A 189 4.86 -15.95 7.84
N LEU A 190 4.07 -14.88 7.84
CA LEU A 190 4.32 -13.67 7.07
C LEU A 190 5.68 -13.04 7.42
N LEU A 191 5.99 -12.90 8.72
CA LEU A 191 7.27 -12.37 9.22
C LEU A 191 8.45 -13.24 8.75
N THR A 192 8.31 -14.56 8.80
CA THR A 192 9.34 -15.51 8.34
C THR A 192 9.53 -15.42 6.83
N ALA A 193 8.45 -15.38 6.07
CA ALA A 193 8.51 -15.24 4.62
C ALA A 193 9.19 -13.92 4.20
N THR A 194 8.89 -12.80 4.89
CA THR A 194 9.55 -11.52 4.62
C THR A 194 11.03 -11.53 4.99
N ALA A 195 11.41 -12.17 6.11
CA ALA A 195 12.80 -12.32 6.54
C ALA A 195 13.65 -13.12 5.54
N GLN A 196 13.06 -14.08 4.87
CA GLN A 196 13.70 -14.91 3.85
C GLN A 196 13.59 -14.34 2.43
N SER A 197 12.81 -13.28 2.24
CA SER A 197 12.67 -12.69 0.91
C SER A 197 13.96 -12.02 0.43
N PRO A 198 14.43 -12.32 -0.79
CA PRO A 198 15.57 -11.62 -1.38
C PRO A 198 15.41 -10.11 -1.42
N ALA A 199 14.21 -9.60 -1.65
CA ALA A 199 13.94 -8.17 -1.64
C ALA A 199 14.24 -7.54 -0.28
N MET A 200 13.71 -8.08 0.81
CA MET A 200 13.94 -7.58 2.17
C MET A 200 15.42 -7.72 2.58
N LEU A 201 16.02 -8.86 2.28
CA LEU A 201 17.44 -9.11 2.57
C LEU A 201 18.34 -8.10 1.86
N PHE A 202 18.02 -7.75 0.60
CA PHE A 202 18.79 -6.78 -0.17
C PHE A 202 18.50 -5.35 0.31
N TYR A 203 17.24 -5.02 0.52
CA TYR A 203 16.83 -3.68 0.95
C TYR A 203 17.45 -3.27 2.28
N LEU A 204 17.46 -4.15 3.28
CA LEU A 204 18.04 -3.89 4.60
C LEU A 204 19.50 -4.36 4.75
N ASP A 205 20.15 -4.71 3.64
CA ASP A 205 21.58 -5.09 3.54
C ASP A 205 21.96 -6.33 4.39
N ASN A 206 21.00 -7.14 4.85
CA ASN A 206 21.31 -8.35 5.62
C ASN A 206 22.09 -9.40 4.79
N TRP A 207 21.91 -9.40 3.46
CA TRP A 207 22.65 -10.28 2.55
C TRP A 207 24.18 -10.11 2.61
N LEU A 208 24.68 -8.99 3.20
CA LEU A 208 26.08 -8.68 3.44
C LEU A 208 26.55 -9.04 4.84
N SER A 209 25.63 -9.36 5.77
CA SER A 209 25.92 -9.55 7.19
C SER A 209 26.70 -10.85 7.45
N VAL A 210 27.83 -10.73 8.12
CA VAL A 210 28.73 -11.84 8.47
C VAL A 210 29.25 -11.69 9.90
N ALA A 211 29.67 -12.83 10.49
CA ALA A 211 30.26 -12.85 11.82
C ALA A 211 31.46 -11.86 11.95
N PRO A 212 31.58 -11.11 13.04
CA PRO A 212 32.61 -10.08 13.21
C PRO A 212 34.05 -10.60 13.12
N LYS A 213 34.30 -11.87 13.47
CA LYS A 213 35.65 -12.50 13.52
C LYS A 213 36.18 -12.98 12.16
N GLU A 214 35.30 -13.11 11.17
CA GLU A 214 35.64 -13.66 9.85
C GLU A 214 36.30 -12.66 8.89
N ASN A 215 36.49 -11.41 9.32
CA ASN A 215 37.14 -10.36 8.50
C ASN A 215 38.66 -10.49 8.44
N ALA A 216 39.28 -11.31 9.29
CA ALA A 216 40.73 -11.53 9.29
C ALA A 216 41.12 -12.54 8.20
N GLY A 217 41.46 -12.05 7.01
CA GLY A 217 41.92 -12.87 5.90
C GLY A 217 41.08 -12.81 4.62
N LEU A 218 40.04 -12.00 4.59
CA LEU A 218 39.24 -11.76 3.39
C LEU A 218 39.89 -10.71 2.49
N GLY A 219 39.89 -10.94 1.18
CA GLY A 219 40.40 -9.99 0.18
C GLY A 219 39.67 -8.65 0.20
N PRO A 220 40.18 -7.58 -0.49
CA PRO A 220 39.67 -6.20 -0.40
C PRO A 220 38.16 -6.02 -0.67
N THR A 221 37.57 -6.90 -1.46
CA THR A 221 36.13 -6.92 -1.74
C THR A 221 35.30 -7.53 -0.62
N GLN A 222 35.89 -8.38 0.22
CA GLN A 222 35.24 -9.04 1.35
C GLN A 222 35.47 -8.29 2.67
N ALA A 223 36.52 -7.46 2.75
CA ALA A 223 36.79 -6.57 3.89
C ALA A 223 35.68 -5.52 4.15
N ARG A 224 34.73 -5.36 3.24
CA ARG A 224 33.52 -4.52 3.41
C ARG A 224 32.37 -5.24 4.08
N ARG A 225 32.48 -6.55 4.37
CA ARG A 225 31.46 -7.33 5.06
C ARG A 225 31.74 -7.33 6.56
N GLY A 226 30.71 -7.12 7.35
CA GLY A 226 30.76 -7.14 8.80
C GLY A 226 29.37 -7.37 9.34
N LEU A 227 29.20 -7.32 10.64
CA LEU A 227 27.88 -7.36 11.24
C LEU A 227 27.07 -6.15 10.76
N ASN A 228 25.91 -6.41 10.16
CA ASN A 228 24.96 -5.39 9.74
C ASN A 228 23.76 -5.38 10.70
N GLU A 229 23.62 -4.30 11.46
CA GLU A 229 22.55 -4.16 12.45
C GLU A 229 21.24 -3.65 11.85
N ASN A 230 21.23 -3.19 10.59
CA ASN A 230 20.08 -2.53 9.98
C ASN A 230 18.84 -3.42 10.00
N TYR A 231 18.97 -4.64 9.44
CA TYR A 231 17.85 -5.59 9.46
C TYR A 231 17.37 -5.92 10.89
N GLY A 232 18.31 -6.19 11.81
CA GLY A 232 17.96 -6.51 13.20
C GLY A 232 17.19 -5.37 13.88
N ARG A 233 17.58 -4.13 13.63
CA ARG A 233 16.89 -2.95 14.13
C ARG A 233 15.48 -2.83 13.55
N GLU A 234 15.35 -2.85 12.24
CA GLU A 234 14.05 -2.71 11.57
C GLU A 234 13.10 -3.87 11.89
N LEU A 235 13.62 -5.09 12.05
CA LEU A 235 12.86 -6.25 12.49
C LEU A 235 12.22 -6.01 13.86
N MET A 236 12.98 -5.47 14.82
CA MET A 236 12.47 -5.20 16.16
C MET A 236 11.59 -3.94 16.20
N GLU A 237 12.03 -2.86 15.59
CA GLU A 237 11.40 -1.55 15.69
C GLU A 237 10.17 -1.40 14.80
N LEU A 238 10.28 -1.77 13.53
CA LEU A 238 9.23 -1.48 12.53
C LEU A 238 8.35 -2.69 12.21
N HIS A 239 8.94 -3.89 12.20
CA HIS A 239 8.21 -5.08 11.79
C HIS A 239 7.49 -5.78 12.94
N THR A 240 7.97 -5.64 14.20
CA THR A 240 7.42 -6.39 15.34
C THR A 240 7.11 -5.53 16.57
N LEU A 241 8.08 -5.22 17.41
CA LEU A 241 7.87 -4.68 18.77
C LEU A 241 7.36 -3.24 18.82
N GLY A 242 7.68 -2.44 17.79
CA GLY A 242 7.53 -1.00 17.81
C GLY A 242 8.72 -0.29 18.48
N ALA A 243 8.85 1.02 18.29
CA ALA A 243 9.95 1.82 18.84
C ALA A 243 10.03 1.77 20.38
N ASP A 244 8.86 1.64 21.04
CA ASP A 244 8.75 1.56 22.51
C ASP A 244 8.70 0.11 23.00
N GLY A 245 9.18 -0.87 22.21
CA GLY A 245 9.05 -2.31 22.47
C GLY A 245 9.90 -2.87 23.62
N GLY A 246 10.69 -2.03 24.28
CA GLY A 246 11.47 -2.41 25.49
C GLY A 246 12.80 -3.12 25.21
N TYR A 247 13.30 -3.11 23.97
CA TYR A 247 14.59 -3.67 23.57
C TYR A 247 15.74 -2.67 23.73
N THR A 248 16.96 -3.18 23.86
CA THR A 248 18.19 -2.43 23.99
C THR A 248 19.02 -2.46 22.71
N GLN A 249 20.04 -1.61 22.61
CA GLN A 249 21.01 -1.68 21.51
C GLN A 249 21.78 -3.01 21.50
N GLN A 250 21.96 -3.65 22.64
CA GLN A 250 22.58 -4.98 22.71
C GLN A 250 21.66 -6.05 22.10
N ASP A 251 20.34 -5.97 22.35
CA ASP A 251 19.36 -6.87 21.72
C ASP A 251 19.42 -6.74 20.19
N VAL A 252 19.48 -5.50 19.65
CA VAL A 252 19.63 -5.26 18.20
C VAL A 252 20.88 -5.95 17.66
N ARG A 253 22.01 -5.86 18.36
CA ARG A 253 23.26 -6.53 17.96
C ARG A 253 23.14 -8.04 17.99
N ASP A 254 22.56 -8.59 19.05
CA ASP A 254 22.42 -10.04 19.19
C ASP A 254 21.41 -10.61 18.18
N VAL A 255 20.33 -9.88 17.88
CA VAL A 255 19.43 -10.19 16.76
C VAL A 255 20.20 -10.17 15.44
N ALA A 256 20.95 -9.12 15.13
CA ALA A 256 21.75 -9.04 13.91
C ALA A 256 22.75 -10.21 13.78
N ARG A 257 23.36 -10.67 14.90
CA ARG A 257 24.23 -11.84 14.95
C ARG A 257 23.46 -13.14 14.62
N CYS A 258 22.20 -13.26 15.06
CA CYS A 258 21.34 -14.40 14.72
C CYS A 258 21.05 -14.49 13.22
N PHE A 259 21.03 -13.37 12.50
CA PHE A 259 20.76 -13.31 11.05
C PHE A 259 22.02 -13.26 10.18
N THR A 260 23.21 -13.36 10.77
CA THR A 260 24.45 -13.52 9.98
C THR A 260 24.40 -14.82 9.15
N GLY A 261 24.84 -14.75 7.92
CA GLY A 261 24.77 -15.89 7.00
C GLY A 261 23.45 -16.09 6.26
N TRP A 262 22.37 -15.39 6.67
CA TRP A 262 21.14 -15.28 5.89
C TRP A 262 21.40 -14.37 4.70
N THR A 263 21.40 -14.91 3.49
CA THR A 263 21.88 -14.18 2.31
C THR A 263 21.10 -14.59 1.06
N ILE A 264 21.49 -14.02 -0.07
CA ILE A 264 20.90 -14.27 -1.38
C ILE A 264 21.93 -15.06 -2.20
N ASP A 265 21.51 -16.13 -2.86
CA ASP A 265 22.35 -16.79 -3.84
C ASP A 265 22.44 -15.91 -5.09
N ARG A 266 23.66 -15.61 -5.55
CA ARG A 266 23.88 -14.75 -6.73
C ARG A 266 22.99 -13.49 -6.75
N PRO A 267 23.09 -12.55 -5.77
CA PRO A 267 22.13 -11.46 -5.54
C PRO A 267 21.99 -10.49 -6.72
N ARG A 268 22.92 -10.50 -7.67
CA ARG A 268 22.85 -9.67 -8.89
C ARG A 268 22.34 -10.44 -10.11
N GLN A 269 21.87 -11.65 -9.91
CA GLN A 269 21.31 -12.52 -10.94
C GLN A 269 19.91 -13.04 -10.54
N GLY A 270 19.25 -12.42 -9.54
CA GLY A 270 17.90 -12.77 -9.14
C GLY A 270 17.76 -14.02 -8.27
N GLY A 271 18.86 -14.57 -7.74
CA GLY A 271 18.79 -15.81 -6.97
C GLY A 271 18.00 -15.68 -5.66
N GLY A 272 17.53 -16.83 -5.14
CA GLY A 272 16.70 -16.95 -3.96
C GLY A 272 17.47 -16.85 -2.63
N PHE A 273 16.73 -16.99 -1.54
CA PHE A 273 17.28 -17.09 -0.18
C PHE A 273 18.20 -18.31 -0.05
N ILE A 274 19.32 -18.13 0.65
CA ILE A 274 20.23 -19.21 1.06
C ILE A 274 20.85 -18.88 2.42
N PHE A 275 21.01 -19.90 3.27
CA PHE A 275 21.84 -19.81 4.47
C PHE A 275 23.26 -20.26 4.16
N ARG A 276 24.27 -19.46 4.55
CA ARG A 276 25.69 -19.79 4.40
C ARG A 276 26.34 -19.95 5.77
N PRO A 277 26.49 -21.20 6.29
CA PRO A 277 26.99 -21.48 7.65
C PRO A 277 28.33 -20.80 7.96
N ARG A 278 29.25 -20.74 6.99
CA ARG A 278 30.57 -20.13 7.16
C ARG A 278 30.56 -18.63 7.50
N PHE A 279 29.44 -17.95 7.27
CA PHE A 279 29.28 -16.54 7.56
C PHE A 279 28.51 -16.28 8.86
N HIS A 280 27.98 -17.34 9.48
CA HIS A 280 27.19 -17.22 10.69
C HIS A 280 28.04 -17.06 11.96
N ASP A 281 27.54 -16.27 12.90
CA ASP A 281 28.11 -16.11 14.25
C ASP A 281 27.58 -17.19 15.18
N TYR A 282 28.42 -18.16 15.53
CA TYR A 282 28.09 -19.28 16.42
C TYR A 282 28.28 -18.94 17.92
N GLY A 283 28.62 -17.71 18.28
CA GLY A 283 28.74 -17.27 19.67
C GLY A 283 27.40 -17.22 20.39
N GLU A 284 27.44 -17.29 21.73
CA GLU A 284 26.25 -17.14 22.56
C GLU A 284 25.58 -15.79 22.29
N LYS A 285 24.23 -15.80 22.24
CA LYS A 285 23.42 -14.61 22.00
C LYS A 285 22.28 -14.56 23.03
N VAL A 286 21.97 -13.35 23.51
CA VAL A 286 20.87 -13.09 24.44
C VAL A 286 19.98 -12.02 23.85
N VAL A 287 18.72 -12.33 23.59
CA VAL A 287 17.74 -11.42 23.00
C VAL A 287 16.56 -11.25 23.96
N LEU A 288 16.25 -10.02 24.34
CA LEU A 288 15.19 -9.69 25.30
C LEU A 288 15.31 -10.51 26.61
N GLY A 289 16.56 -10.66 27.12
CA GLY A 289 16.86 -11.40 28.33
C GLY A 289 16.79 -12.95 28.20
N ARG A 290 16.47 -13.46 27.01
CA ARG A 290 16.40 -14.90 26.72
C ARG A 290 17.64 -15.34 25.95
N LYS A 291 18.31 -16.40 26.43
CA LYS A 291 19.38 -17.05 25.69
C LYS A 291 18.77 -17.78 24.48
N ILE A 292 19.31 -17.51 23.30
CA ILE A 292 18.92 -18.18 22.07
C ILE A 292 19.50 -19.60 22.11
N GLN A 293 18.62 -20.59 22.01
CA GLN A 293 18.96 -22.00 22.16
C GLN A 293 19.14 -22.72 20.82
N GLY A 294 18.91 -22.03 19.71
CA GLY A 294 19.25 -22.57 18.40
C GLY A 294 20.69 -23.07 18.43
N GLN A 295 20.93 -24.30 17.99
CA GLN A 295 22.26 -24.92 18.07
C GLN A 295 23.28 -24.24 17.14
N GLY A 296 23.09 -22.97 16.90
CA GLY A 296 23.79 -22.15 15.94
C GLY A 296 23.25 -22.34 14.51
N GLY A 297 23.59 -21.41 13.66
CA GLY A 297 23.21 -21.48 12.26
C GLY A 297 21.84 -20.86 11.96
N MET A 298 21.10 -21.43 11.04
CA MET A 298 19.82 -20.88 10.56
C MET A 298 18.76 -20.82 11.68
N GLU A 299 18.81 -21.78 12.61
CA GLU A 299 17.83 -21.91 13.69
C GLU A 299 17.85 -20.74 14.67
N ASP A 300 18.98 -20.06 14.85
CA ASP A 300 19.07 -18.87 15.69
C ASP A 300 18.13 -17.77 15.19
N GLY A 301 18.12 -17.52 13.88
CA GLY A 301 17.21 -16.54 13.26
C GLY A 301 15.75 -16.98 13.33
N MET A 302 15.47 -18.26 13.13
CA MET A 302 14.12 -18.81 13.22
C MET A 302 13.55 -18.71 14.65
N GLU A 303 14.36 -18.99 15.69
CA GLU A 303 13.96 -18.84 17.09
C GLU A 303 13.64 -17.36 17.42
N VAL A 304 14.47 -16.43 16.93
CA VAL A 304 14.21 -14.98 17.09
C VAL A 304 12.91 -14.58 16.42
N LEU A 305 12.62 -15.00 15.19
CA LEU A 305 11.36 -14.68 14.50
C LEU A 305 10.15 -15.21 15.26
N GLN A 306 10.19 -16.44 15.74
CA GLN A 306 9.12 -17.04 16.55
C GLN A 306 8.90 -16.27 17.85
N MET A 307 9.99 -15.92 18.56
CA MET A 307 9.94 -15.17 19.81
C MET A 307 9.35 -13.78 19.59
N LEU A 308 9.77 -13.06 18.55
CA LEU A 308 9.28 -11.72 18.25
C LEU A 308 7.82 -11.75 17.78
N ALA A 309 7.42 -12.73 16.97
CA ALA A 309 6.03 -12.88 16.53
C ALA A 309 5.07 -13.14 17.69
N ALA A 310 5.50 -13.88 18.70
CA ALA A 310 4.70 -14.20 19.91
C ALA A 310 4.78 -13.14 21.01
N HIS A 311 5.60 -12.07 20.83
CA HIS A 311 5.84 -11.09 21.89
C HIS A 311 4.62 -10.20 22.14
N PRO A 312 4.25 -9.89 23.41
CA PRO A 312 3.10 -9.02 23.72
C PRO A 312 3.18 -7.63 23.08
N SER A 313 4.37 -7.03 22.98
CA SER A 313 4.56 -5.75 22.30
C SER A 313 4.25 -5.86 20.81
N THR A 314 4.57 -6.96 20.15
CA THR A 314 4.20 -7.23 18.75
C THR A 314 2.69 -7.34 18.59
N ALA A 315 2.03 -8.09 19.46
CA ALA A 315 0.57 -8.20 19.47
C ALA A 315 -0.10 -6.82 19.59
N HIS A 316 0.40 -5.98 20.49
CA HIS A 316 -0.11 -4.61 20.67
C HIS A 316 0.22 -3.71 19.46
N PHE A 317 1.45 -3.71 18.99
CA PHE A 317 1.91 -2.85 17.88
C PHE A 317 1.18 -3.17 16.57
N ILE A 318 1.07 -4.44 16.19
CA ILE A 318 0.34 -4.87 14.99
C ILE A 318 -1.15 -4.55 15.12
N SER A 319 -1.75 -4.84 16.29
CA SER A 319 -3.16 -4.52 16.55
C SER A 319 -3.43 -3.02 16.48
N LEU A 320 -2.53 -2.19 17.02
CA LEU A 320 -2.63 -0.73 16.91
C LEU A 320 -2.58 -0.26 15.44
N LYS A 321 -1.67 -0.82 14.64
CA LYS A 321 -1.58 -0.48 13.21
C LYS A 321 -2.84 -0.89 12.45
N LEU A 322 -3.39 -2.08 12.70
CA LEU A 322 -4.64 -2.54 12.10
C LEU A 322 -5.83 -1.70 12.56
N CYS A 323 -5.95 -1.40 13.86
CA CYS A 323 -7.01 -0.52 14.37
C CYS A 323 -6.89 0.90 13.78
N ARG A 324 -5.66 1.42 13.61
CA ARG A 324 -5.44 2.71 12.94
C ARG A 324 -5.88 2.68 11.49
N HIS A 325 -5.58 1.61 10.78
CA HIS A 325 -5.98 1.45 9.39
C HIS A 325 -7.50 1.39 9.22
N PHE A 326 -8.18 0.59 10.05
CA PHE A 326 -9.61 0.31 9.87
C PHE A 326 -10.56 1.24 10.64
N ILE A 327 -10.15 1.86 11.75
CA ILE A 327 -11.05 2.65 12.61
C ILE A 327 -10.78 4.14 12.51
N ALA A 328 -9.64 4.62 13.02
CA ALA A 328 -9.30 6.05 13.07
C ALA A 328 -7.79 6.22 13.27
N ASP A 329 -7.26 7.43 13.02
CA ASP A 329 -5.83 7.74 13.21
C ASP A 329 -5.36 7.49 14.64
N ASP A 330 -6.23 7.75 15.61
CA ASP A 330 -6.03 7.47 17.03
C ASP A 330 -7.18 6.58 17.54
N PRO A 331 -7.08 5.25 17.36
CA PRO A 331 -8.13 4.31 17.74
C PRO A 331 -8.25 4.21 19.27
N PRO A 332 -9.46 3.97 19.82
CA PRO A 332 -9.64 3.76 21.26
C PRO A 332 -8.76 2.59 21.78
N ALA A 333 -8.11 2.78 22.94
CA ALA A 333 -7.27 1.74 23.54
C ALA A 333 -8.04 0.44 23.80
N SER A 334 -9.33 0.51 24.14
CA SER A 334 -10.17 -0.65 24.39
C SER A 334 -10.23 -1.67 23.25
N ILE A 335 -10.28 -1.21 21.99
CA ILE A 335 -10.28 -2.09 20.84
C ILE A 335 -8.86 -2.58 20.51
N VAL A 336 -7.85 -1.74 20.68
CA VAL A 336 -6.44 -2.13 20.49
C VAL A 336 -6.07 -3.25 21.44
N ASP A 337 -6.40 -3.13 22.74
CA ASP A 337 -6.14 -4.15 23.75
C ASP A 337 -6.90 -5.47 23.49
N ARG A 338 -8.13 -5.36 23.00
CA ARG A 338 -8.95 -6.52 22.62
C ARG A 338 -8.37 -7.24 21.41
N ALA A 339 -7.98 -6.50 20.38
CA ALA A 339 -7.32 -7.04 19.20
C ALA A 339 -5.96 -7.66 19.54
N ALA A 340 -5.17 -7.05 20.44
CA ALA A 340 -3.90 -7.59 20.91
C ALA A 340 -4.07 -8.90 21.69
N ARG A 341 -5.12 -9.01 22.53
CA ARG A 341 -5.47 -10.29 23.18
C ARG A 341 -5.82 -11.36 22.15
N THR A 342 -6.69 -11.04 21.19
CA THR A 342 -7.03 -11.96 20.10
C THR A 342 -5.78 -12.38 19.31
N PHE A 343 -4.87 -11.46 19.02
CA PHE A 343 -3.61 -11.77 18.35
C PHE A 343 -2.80 -12.80 19.15
N SER A 344 -2.63 -12.58 20.45
CA SER A 344 -1.86 -13.47 21.32
C SER A 344 -2.54 -14.85 21.47
N GLU A 345 -3.85 -14.88 21.73
CA GLU A 345 -4.63 -16.11 21.92
C GLU A 345 -4.71 -16.96 20.64
N SER A 346 -4.80 -16.32 19.47
CA SER A 346 -4.82 -16.98 18.16
C SER A 346 -3.42 -17.23 17.58
N GLN A 347 -2.35 -16.94 18.34
CA GLN A 347 -0.97 -17.09 17.89
C GLN A 347 -0.66 -16.34 16.60
N GLY A 348 -1.25 -15.14 16.44
CA GLY A 348 -1.00 -14.27 15.30
C GLY A 348 -1.90 -14.54 14.07
N ASP A 349 -3.05 -15.19 14.25
CA ASP A 349 -4.03 -15.35 13.16
C ASP A 349 -4.64 -14.00 12.76
N ILE A 350 -4.32 -13.51 11.56
CA ILE A 350 -4.72 -12.19 11.07
C ILE A 350 -6.23 -12.12 10.84
N ARG A 351 -6.88 -13.20 10.39
CA ARG A 351 -8.33 -13.26 10.18
C ARG A 351 -9.09 -13.05 11.49
N SER A 352 -8.66 -13.69 12.55
CA SER A 352 -9.24 -13.55 13.89
C SER A 352 -9.12 -12.12 14.43
N VAL A 353 -7.96 -11.49 14.25
CA VAL A 353 -7.73 -10.09 14.65
C VAL A 353 -8.62 -9.14 13.83
N LEU A 354 -8.69 -9.31 12.52
CA LEU A 354 -9.56 -8.51 11.65
C LEU A 354 -11.04 -8.69 12.03
N LYS A 355 -11.49 -9.91 12.28
CA LYS A 355 -12.86 -10.18 12.74
C LYS A 355 -13.16 -9.43 14.03
N THR A 356 -12.25 -9.47 15.01
CA THR A 356 -12.38 -8.73 16.28
C THR A 356 -12.51 -7.23 16.06
N ILE A 357 -11.71 -6.64 15.16
CA ILE A 357 -11.74 -5.21 14.85
C ILE A 357 -13.03 -4.84 14.11
N LEU A 358 -13.34 -5.53 13.02
CA LEU A 358 -14.42 -5.16 12.09
C LEU A 358 -15.83 -5.44 12.64
N THR A 359 -15.96 -6.32 13.66
CA THR A 359 -17.23 -6.54 14.35
C THR A 359 -17.36 -5.72 15.63
N SER A 360 -16.35 -4.92 15.99
CA SER A 360 -16.36 -4.15 17.24
C SER A 360 -17.35 -2.98 17.23
N ARG A 361 -17.79 -2.59 18.40
CA ARG A 361 -18.63 -1.38 18.59
C ARG A 361 -17.88 -0.10 18.21
N GLU A 362 -16.57 -0.08 18.42
CA GLU A 362 -15.71 1.07 18.09
C GLU A 362 -15.61 1.25 16.57
N PHE A 363 -15.49 0.17 15.80
CA PHE A 363 -15.54 0.22 14.34
C PHE A 363 -16.92 0.69 13.86
N ASN A 364 -18.00 0.13 14.40
CA ASN A 364 -19.38 0.42 13.99
C ASN A 364 -19.97 1.68 14.69
N SER A 365 -19.13 2.65 15.02
CA SER A 365 -19.53 3.87 15.73
C SER A 365 -19.61 5.09 14.82
N GLN A 366 -20.42 6.08 15.21
CA GLN A 366 -20.48 7.38 14.55
C GLN A 366 -19.10 8.08 14.53
N ALA A 367 -18.27 7.87 15.55
CA ALA A 367 -16.93 8.46 15.62
C ALA A 367 -15.96 7.85 14.60
N ALA A 368 -16.16 6.59 14.20
CA ALA A 368 -15.36 5.94 13.17
C ALA A 368 -15.84 6.24 11.75
N PHE A 369 -17.10 6.63 11.58
CA PHE A 369 -17.68 6.95 10.28
C PHE A 369 -16.94 8.12 9.62
N ARG A 370 -16.36 7.88 8.43
CA ARG A 370 -15.55 8.86 7.70
C ARG A 370 -14.38 9.47 8.51
N ALA A 371 -13.87 8.75 9.52
CA ALA A 371 -12.76 9.25 10.34
C ALA A 371 -11.41 9.21 9.62
N LYS A 372 -11.25 8.35 8.61
CA LYS A 372 -9.99 8.21 7.86
C LYS A 372 -10.01 9.06 6.58
N VAL A 373 -8.88 9.69 6.29
CA VAL A 373 -8.64 10.32 4.99
C VAL A 373 -8.08 9.26 4.03
N LYS A 374 -8.64 9.19 2.84
CA LYS A 374 -8.12 8.32 1.79
C LYS A 374 -6.71 8.71 1.39
N SER A 375 -5.78 7.75 1.33
CA SER A 375 -4.51 7.94 0.65
C SER A 375 -4.73 8.26 -0.85
N PRO A 376 -3.75 8.76 -1.59
CA PRO A 376 -3.90 8.98 -3.02
C PRO A 376 -4.31 7.73 -3.81
N PHE A 377 -3.77 6.56 -3.45
CA PHE A 377 -4.13 5.30 -4.07
C PHE A 377 -5.60 4.93 -3.78
N GLU A 378 -6.02 5.02 -2.52
CA GLU A 378 -7.42 4.79 -2.13
C GLU A 378 -8.39 5.78 -2.77
N LEU A 379 -7.99 7.04 -2.94
CA LEU A 379 -8.82 8.06 -3.60
C LEU A 379 -9.06 7.70 -5.06
N VAL A 380 -7.98 7.39 -5.80
CA VAL A 380 -8.07 7.03 -7.22
C VAL A 380 -8.89 5.77 -7.40
N THR A 381 -8.59 4.72 -6.65
CA THR A 381 -9.30 3.44 -6.78
C THR A 381 -10.76 3.54 -6.35
N SER A 382 -11.08 4.28 -5.30
CA SER A 382 -12.47 4.48 -4.89
C SER A 382 -13.27 5.29 -5.91
N ALA A 383 -12.65 6.25 -6.59
CA ALA A 383 -13.32 7.01 -7.67
C ALA A 383 -13.59 6.12 -8.88
N LEU A 384 -12.61 5.29 -9.28
CA LEU A 384 -12.80 4.31 -10.35
C LEU A 384 -13.95 3.34 -10.04
N ARG A 385 -13.99 2.81 -8.80
CA ARG A 385 -15.02 1.85 -8.35
C ARG A 385 -16.40 2.48 -8.27
N SER A 386 -16.53 3.64 -7.63
CA SER A 386 -17.83 4.30 -7.42
C SER A 386 -18.47 4.76 -8.74
N LEU A 387 -17.67 5.13 -9.73
CA LEU A 387 -18.14 5.55 -11.06
C LEU A 387 -18.13 4.42 -12.10
N ASP A 388 -17.74 3.21 -11.69
CA ASP A 388 -17.63 2.02 -12.55
C ASP A 388 -16.76 2.28 -13.80
N ALA A 389 -15.60 2.91 -13.56
CA ALA A 389 -14.68 3.31 -14.61
C ALA A 389 -13.95 2.10 -15.22
N GLU A 390 -13.87 2.04 -16.54
CA GLU A 390 -13.00 1.10 -17.23
C GLU A 390 -11.63 1.73 -17.48
N THR A 391 -10.55 1.03 -17.12
CA THR A 391 -9.19 1.57 -17.25
C THR A 391 -8.15 0.49 -17.55
N ASP A 392 -7.08 0.89 -18.27
CA ASP A 392 -5.89 0.07 -18.42
C ASP A 392 -4.92 0.15 -17.22
N GLY A 393 -5.22 0.95 -16.20
CA GLY A 393 -4.40 1.10 -14.99
C GLY A 393 -2.99 1.68 -15.24
N GLY A 394 -2.76 2.27 -16.41
CA GLY A 394 -1.42 2.63 -16.88
C GLY A 394 -0.84 3.93 -16.31
N ALA A 395 0.25 4.38 -16.94
CA ALA A 395 1.05 5.53 -16.53
C ALA A 395 0.26 6.81 -16.18
N PRO A 396 -0.84 7.17 -16.86
CA PRO A 396 -1.58 8.38 -16.50
C PRO A 396 -2.12 8.35 -15.07
N LEU A 397 -2.75 7.24 -14.65
CA LEU A 397 -3.28 7.09 -13.29
C LEU A 397 -2.18 6.95 -12.24
N LEU A 398 -1.16 6.12 -12.51
CA LEU A 398 0.00 5.96 -11.62
C LEU A 398 0.73 7.29 -11.42
N GLY A 399 0.85 8.10 -12.49
CA GLY A 399 1.41 9.44 -12.41
C GLY A 399 0.56 10.42 -11.60
N MET A 400 -0.77 10.28 -11.57
CA MET A 400 -1.65 11.08 -10.72
C MET A 400 -1.50 10.70 -9.25
N ILE A 401 -1.45 9.40 -8.92
CA ILE A 401 -1.18 8.92 -7.56
C ILE A 401 0.16 9.46 -7.06
N MET A 402 1.20 9.41 -7.89
CA MET A 402 2.52 9.97 -7.57
C MET A 402 2.46 11.48 -7.30
N ARG A 403 1.80 12.27 -8.15
CA ARG A 403 1.66 13.73 -7.97
C ARG A 403 0.87 14.11 -6.72
N MET A 404 0.00 13.24 -6.23
CA MET A 404 -0.68 13.39 -4.95
C MET A 404 0.16 12.96 -3.74
N GLY A 405 1.43 12.54 -3.95
CA GLY A 405 2.40 12.24 -2.90
C GLY A 405 2.58 10.76 -2.57
N GLN A 406 2.03 9.82 -3.36
CA GLN A 406 2.18 8.38 -3.14
C GLN A 406 2.77 7.67 -4.37
N PRO A 407 4.06 7.87 -4.70
CA PRO A 407 4.71 7.09 -5.73
C PRO A 407 4.84 5.63 -5.28
N LEU A 408 4.10 4.72 -5.93
CA LEU A 408 4.09 3.30 -5.55
C LEU A 408 5.50 2.72 -5.61
N PHE A 409 5.87 1.93 -4.59
CA PHE A 409 7.18 1.27 -4.43
C PHE A 409 8.39 2.22 -4.29
N LEU A 410 8.19 3.54 -4.27
CA LEU A 410 9.26 4.53 -4.24
C LEU A 410 9.36 5.29 -2.91
N TYR A 411 8.79 4.76 -1.83
CA TYR A 411 9.00 5.32 -0.50
C TYR A 411 10.32 4.81 0.08
N GLN A 412 11.26 5.73 0.34
CA GLN A 412 12.64 5.36 0.66
C GLN A 412 12.83 4.80 2.07
N ALA A 413 12.09 5.30 3.05
CA ALA A 413 12.25 4.87 4.43
C ALA A 413 11.58 3.51 4.69
N PRO A 414 12.17 2.63 5.51
CA PRO A 414 11.60 1.31 5.82
C PRO A 414 10.29 1.39 6.61
N THR A 415 9.94 2.54 7.16
CA THR A 415 8.66 2.80 7.85
C THR A 415 7.43 2.63 6.95
N GLY A 416 7.60 2.70 5.62
CA GLY A 416 6.49 2.84 4.67
C GLY A 416 5.78 4.19 4.75
N PHE A 417 4.78 4.41 3.89
CA PHE A 417 3.96 5.62 3.91
C PHE A 417 3.20 5.74 5.23
N PRO A 418 3.11 6.94 5.82
CA PRO A 418 2.41 7.14 7.07
C PRO A 418 0.89 6.98 6.91
N ASP A 419 0.24 6.32 7.89
CA ASP A 419 -1.21 6.10 7.91
C ASP A 419 -1.92 7.11 8.82
N ARG A 420 -1.73 8.40 8.54
CA ARG A 420 -2.38 9.52 9.24
C ARG A 420 -2.83 10.59 8.26
N ALA A 421 -4.00 11.18 8.51
CA ALA A 421 -4.63 12.20 7.68
C ALA A 421 -3.72 13.40 7.38
N SER A 422 -2.97 13.88 8.40
CA SER A 422 -2.07 15.02 8.28
C SER A 422 -0.98 14.87 7.22
N ASN A 423 -0.62 13.65 6.86
CA ASN A 423 0.39 13.38 5.84
C ASN A 423 -0.16 13.44 4.40
N TRP A 424 -1.48 13.31 4.24
CA TRP A 424 -2.13 13.24 2.94
C TRP A 424 -2.82 14.52 2.50
N ILE A 425 -3.01 15.47 3.43
CA ILE A 425 -3.72 16.73 3.17
C ILE A 425 -2.82 17.92 3.44
N ASN A 426 -2.41 18.58 2.37
CA ASN A 426 -1.79 19.91 2.35
C ASN A 426 -2.28 20.66 1.10
N SER A 427 -1.98 21.94 0.97
CA SER A 427 -2.47 22.77 -0.15
C SER A 427 -2.15 22.19 -1.53
N GLY A 428 -0.92 21.67 -1.72
CA GLY A 428 -0.49 21.10 -2.99
C GLY A 428 -1.20 19.78 -3.32
N THR A 429 -1.32 18.89 -2.33
CA THR A 429 -2.01 17.60 -2.52
C THR A 429 -3.52 17.79 -2.71
N LEU A 430 -4.16 18.76 -2.04
CA LEU A 430 -5.57 19.09 -2.27
C LEU A 430 -5.81 19.56 -3.70
N LEU A 431 -4.97 20.45 -4.23
CA LEU A 431 -5.08 20.88 -5.63
C LEU A 431 -4.93 19.70 -6.59
N ALA A 432 -3.96 18.81 -6.35
CA ALA A 432 -3.76 17.61 -7.18
C ALA A 432 -4.97 16.67 -7.13
N ARG A 433 -5.61 16.49 -5.95
CA ARG A 433 -6.83 15.71 -5.76
C ARG A 433 -8.02 16.30 -6.51
N MET A 434 -8.22 17.61 -6.43
CA MET A 434 -9.26 18.33 -7.18
C MET A 434 -9.04 18.21 -8.70
N ASN A 435 -7.81 18.40 -9.18
CA ASN A 435 -7.47 18.22 -10.58
C ASN A 435 -7.73 16.78 -11.06
N PHE A 436 -7.40 15.76 -10.26
CA PHE A 436 -7.74 14.39 -10.57
C PHE A 436 -9.26 14.20 -10.72
N SER A 437 -10.05 14.70 -9.78
CA SER A 437 -11.53 14.61 -9.82
C SER A 437 -12.09 15.24 -11.09
N MET A 438 -11.57 16.41 -11.47
CA MET A 438 -12.00 17.13 -12.68
C MET A 438 -11.66 16.37 -13.99
N VAL A 439 -10.42 15.87 -14.12
CA VAL A 439 -10.00 15.20 -15.36
C VAL A 439 -10.62 13.80 -15.49
N LEU A 440 -10.89 13.10 -14.39
CA LEU A 440 -11.62 11.84 -14.39
C LEU A 440 -13.07 12.04 -14.82
N ALA A 441 -13.80 12.93 -14.17
CA ALA A 441 -15.19 13.22 -14.50
C ALA A 441 -15.38 13.76 -15.93
N ALA A 442 -14.38 14.48 -16.44
CA ALA A 442 -14.37 14.96 -17.82
C ALA A 442 -14.05 13.88 -18.87
N ASN A 443 -13.75 12.64 -18.48
CA ASN A 443 -13.25 11.57 -19.38
C ASN A 443 -11.94 11.96 -20.12
N ARG A 444 -11.04 12.71 -19.44
CA ARG A 444 -9.78 13.19 -20.04
C ARG A 444 -8.55 12.40 -19.61
N ILE A 445 -8.71 11.31 -18.86
CA ILE A 445 -7.61 10.42 -18.53
C ILE A 445 -7.46 9.40 -19.67
N ARG A 446 -6.29 9.40 -20.32
CA ARG A 446 -6.03 8.48 -21.44
C ARG A 446 -6.23 7.04 -21.02
N ARG A 447 -7.00 6.27 -21.80
CA ARG A 447 -7.34 4.85 -21.57
C ARG A 447 -8.08 4.61 -20.24
N THR A 448 -8.79 5.62 -19.74
CA THR A 448 -9.74 5.50 -18.64
C THR A 448 -11.04 6.15 -19.08
N GLN A 449 -12.15 5.42 -18.99
CA GLN A 449 -13.45 5.83 -19.50
C GLN A 449 -14.53 5.62 -18.45
N LEU A 450 -15.41 6.61 -18.33
CA LEU A 450 -16.66 6.54 -17.59
C LEU A 450 -17.81 6.35 -18.58
N ASP A 451 -18.72 5.48 -18.28
CA ASP A 451 -20.02 5.43 -18.97
C ASP A 451 -20.92 6.57 -18.46
N LEU A 452 -20.87 7.69 -19.15
CA LEU A 452 -21.64 8.89 -18.79
C LEU A 452 -23.14 8.67 -18.96
N GLN A 453 -23.57 7.72 -19.80
CA GLN A 453 -24.98 7.40 -19.97
C GLN A 453 -25.52 6.71 -18.71
N SER A 454 -24.78 5.77 -18.17
CA SER A 454 -25.16 5.11 -16.90
C SER A 454 -25.14 6.07 -15.71
N LEU A 455 -24.31 7.12 -15.77
CA LEU A 455 -24.23 8.15 -14.72
C LEU A 455 -25.31 9.25 -14.86
N THR A 456 -26.06 9.25 -15.97
CA THR A 456 -27.10 10.25 -16.28
C THR A 456 -28.44 9.54 -16.50
N PRO A 457 -29.08 9.01 -15.46
CA PRO A 457 -30.30 8.20 -15.60
C PRO A 457 -31.52 9.01 -16.02
N SER A 458 -31.46 10.35 -16.01
CA SER A 458 -32.56 11.26 -16.28
C SER A 458 -32.02 12.62 -16.76
N ASP A 459 -32.85 13.39 -17.44
CA ASP A 459 -32.58 14.79 -17.77
C ASP A 459 -32.80 15.74 -16.57
N ASP A 460 -33.45 15.27 -15.52
CA ASP A 460 -33.63 16.02 -14.26
C ASP A 460 -32.32 16.09 -13.46
N PRO A 461 -31.75 17.31 -13.24
CA PRO A 461 -30.53 17.46 -12.47
C PRO A 461 -30.60 16.92 -11.02
N HIS A 462 -31.78 16.95 -10.40
CA HIS A 462 -31.97 16.41 -9.05
C HIS A 462 -31.90 14.88 -9.04
N ALA A 463 -32.49 14.21 -10.01
CA ALA A 463 -32.41 12.76 -10.14
C ALA A 463 -30.95 12.31 -10.43
N VAL A 464 -30.21 13.06 -11.26
CA VAL A 464 -28.77 12.81 -11.51
C VAL A 464 -27.95 13.02 -10.25
N TRP A 465 -28.25 14.06 -9.47
CA TRP A 465 -27.60 14.33 -8.20
C TRP A 465 -27.80 13.19 -7.20
N ASP A 466 -29.04 12.77 -6.98
CA ASP A 466 -29.36 11.70 -6.04
C ASP A 466 -28.70 10.38 -6.45
N HIS A 467 -28.67 10.09 -7.76
CA HIS A 467 -27.96 8.92 -8.31
C HIS A 467 -26.46 8.97 -8.03
N LEU A 468 -25.81 10.08 -8.31
CA LEU A 468 -24.37 10.24 -8.10
C LEU A 468 -24.02 10.23 -6.60
N VAL A 469 -24.81 10.88 -5.74
CA VAL A 469 -24.62 10.85 -4.27
C VAL A 469 -24.80 9.42 -3.74
N GLY A 470 -25.79 8.68 -4.24
CA GLY A 470 -25.97 7.27 -3.90
C GLY A 470 -24.75 6.43 -4.21
N ARG A 471 -24.20 6.58 -5.42
CA ARG A 471 -23.01 5.82 -5.89
C ARG A 471 -21.71 6.20 -5.18
N THR A 472 -21.50 7.49 -4.93
CA THR A 472 -20.20 8.00 -4.46
C THR A 472 -20.13 8.17 -2.94
N LEU A 473 -21.24 8.44 -2.29
CA LEU A 473 -21.33 8.79 -0.88
C LEU A 473 -22.32 7.95 -0.06
N GLY A 474 -22.96 6.93 -0.67
CA GLY A 474 -23.96 6.09 0.00
C GLY A 474 -25.22 6.85 0.41
N GLY A 475 -25.59 7.89 -0.34
CA GLY A 475 -26.76 8.71 -0.06
C GLY A 475 -26.56 9.77 1.02
N GLN A 476 -25.34 9.91 1.59
CA GLN A 476 -25.08 10.82 2.71
C GLN A 476 -24.14 11.94 2.30
N VAL A 477 -24.67 13.13 2.16
CA VAL A 477 -23.94 14.36 1.84
C VAL A 477 -24.40 15.48 2.77
N SER A 478 -23.49 16.39 3.14
CA SER A 478 -23.81 17.57 3.94
C SER A 478 -24.64 18.58 3.13
N HIS A 479 -25.45 19.37 3.83
CA HIS A 479 -26.19 20.46 3.20
C HIS A 479 -25.25 21.49 2.55
N GLU A 480 -24.10 21.74 3.15
CA GLU A 480 -23.07 22.65 2.64
C GLU A 480 -22.53 22.17 1.29
N THR A 481 -22.17 20.88 1.18
CA THR A 481 -21.70 20.29 -0.08
C THR A 481 -22.79 20.32 -1.14
N GLN A 482 -24.03 19.94 -0.80
CA GLN A 482 -25.17 19.99 -1.71
C GLN A 482 -25.41 21.42 -2.23
N SER A 483 -25.50 22.40 -1.32
CA SER A 483 -25.71 23.80 -1.69
C SER A 483 -24.61 24.37 -2.56
N ALA A 484 -23.35 24.02 -2.26
CA ALA A 484 -22.19 24.47 -3.06
C ALA A 484 -22.24 23.91 -4.48
N VAL A 485 -22.61 22.64 -4.65
CA VAL A 485 -22.71 22.00 -5.97
C VAL A 485 -23.87 22.57 -6.76
N MET A 486 -25.07 22.72 -6.15
CA MET A 486 -26.23 23.29 -6.84
C MET A 486 -25.99 24.72 -7.29
N LYS A 487 -25.40 25.56 -6.46
CA LYS A 487 -25.00 26.93 -6.81
C LYS A 487 -23.99 26.96 -7.97
N SER A 488 -23.08 25.98 -8.02
CA SER A 488 -22.11 25.89 -9.13
C SER A 488 -22.78 25.54 -10.45
N LEU A 489 -23.85 24.75 -10.43
CA LEU A 489 -24.66 24.42 -11.61
C LEU A 489 -25.45 25.64 -12.12
N GLU A 490 -26.09 26.40 -11.22
CA GLU A 490 -26.80 27.63 -11.57
C GLU A 490 -25.87 28.68 -12.23
N ASN A 491 -24.65 28.81 -11.71
CA ASN A 491 -23.64 29.72 -12.28
C ASN A 491 -23.23 29.32 -13.72
N LEU A 492 -23.17 28.02 -14.04
CA LEU A 492 -22.89 27.55 -15.39
C LEU A 492 -23.98 27.97 -16.38
N ASP A 493 -25.24 27.86 -15.99
CA ASP A 493 -26.37 28.27 -16.81
C ASP A 493 -26.38 29.79 -17.05
N SER A 494 -25.96 30.59 -16.05
CA SER A 494 -25.96 32.06 -16.12
C SER A 494 -24.83 32.66 -16.99
N VAL A 495 -23.69 31.98 -17.12
CA VAL A 495 -22.51 32.50 -17.84
C VAL A 495 -22.56 32.19 -19.33
N GLY A 496 -23.59 31.45 -19.81
CA GLY A 496 -23.76 31.15 -21.25
C GLY A 496 -22.58 30.38 -21.87
N LEU A 497 -21.77 29.71 -21.07
CA LEU A 497 -20.71 28.80 -21.52
C LEU A 497 -21.34 27.50 -22.03
N GLY A 498 -22.43 27.65 -22.76
CA GLY A 498 -23.16 26.61 -23.42
C GLY A 498 -22.49 26.13 -24.71
N ASP A 499 -21.22 25.77 -24.64
CA ASP A 499 -20.72 24.81 -25.62
C ASP A 499 -21.26 23.43 -25.22
N PRO A 500 -22.21 22.84 -25.98
CA PRO A 500 -22.84 21.58 -25.64
C PRO A 500 -21.83 20.42 -25.47
N GLY A 501 -20.59 20.63 -25.89
CA GLY A 501 -19.49 19.66 -25.77
C GLY A 501 -18.57 19.85 -24.57
N ALA A 502 -18.56 21.02 -23.90
CA ALA A 502 -17.46 21.35 -22.99
C ALA A 502 -17.56 20.70 -21.60
N PHE A 503 -18.72 20.81 -20.90
CA PHE A 503 -18.86 20.23 -19.55
C PHE A 503 -20.32 19.97 -19.17
N PRO A 504 -20.92 18.82 -19.53
CA PRO A 504 -22.27 18.49 -19.10
C PRO A 504 -22.41 18.60 -17.58
N LYS A 505 -23.58 18.99 -17.07
CA LYS A 505 -23.88 19.10 -15.63
C LYS A 505 -23.49 17.86 -14.84
N THR A 506 -23.73 16.66 -15.38
CA THR A 506 -23.33 15.38 -14.78
C THR A 506 -21.82 15.32 -14.50
N LYS A 507 -20.97 15.74 -15.46
CA LYS A 507 -19.51 15.75 -15.26
C LYS A 507 -19.09 16.70 -14.15
N LEU A 508 -19.72 17.88 -14.09
CA LEU A 508 -19.44 18.85 -13.02
C LEU A 508 -19.88 18.32 -11.66
N MET A 509 -21.09 17.75 -11.56
CA MET A 509 -21.58 17.12 -10.32
C MET A 509 -20.62 16.02 -9.86
N ALA A 510 -20.23 15.11 -10.76
CA ALA A 510 -19.30 14.04 -10.44
C ALA A 510 -17.94 14.58 -9.98
N ALA A 511 -17.39 15.60 -10.68
CA ALA A 511 -16.12 16.23 -10.31
C ALA A 511 -16.17 16.85 -8.91
N LEU A 512 -17.23 17.61 -8.61
CA LEU A 512 -17.39 18.27 -7.32
C LEU A 512 -17.65 17.27 -6.18
N LEU A 513 -18.43 16.20 -6.44
CA LEU A 513 -18.63 15.13 -5.46
C LEU A 513 -17.34 14.40 -5.15
N LEU A 514 -16.55 14.02 -6.14
CA LEU A 514 -15.23 13.39 -5.93
C LEU A 514 -14.25 14.33 -5.21
N GLY A 515 -14.38 15.66 -5.41
CA GLY A 515 -13.59 16.68 -4.72
C GLY A 515 -14.11 17.02 -3.32
N SER A 516 -15.31 16.57 -2.95
CA SER A 516 -15.95 16.93 -1.68
C SER A 516 -15.21 16.36 -0.45
N PRO A 517 -15.32 17.01 0.71
CA PRO A 517 -14.74 16.52 1.96
C PRO A 517 -15.22 15.11 2.33
N GLU A 518 -16.47 14.78 2.00
CA GLU A 518 -17.07 13.48 2.27
C GLU A 518 -16.43 12.37 1.43
N PHE A 519 -16.17 12.62 0.15
CA PHE A 519 -15.53 11.63 -0.72
C PHE A 519 -14.05 11.45 -0.42
N GLN A 520 -13.37 12.50 0.06
CA GLN A 520 -11.96 12.43 0.46
C GLN A 520 -11.73 11.54 1.68
N ARG A 521 -12.80 11.11 2.35
CA ARG A 521 -12.77 10.28 3.57
C ARG A 521 -13.42 8.92 3.34
N ARG A 522 -13.05 7.98 4.22
CA ARG A 522 -13.61 6.64 4.28
C ARG A 522 -13.95 6.23 5.71
#